data_11b630b122ab681e2b752b76a572b4a1
#
_entry.id   11b630b122ab681e2b752b76a572b4a1
#
_cell.length_a   1.000
_cell.length_b   1.000
_cell.length_c   1.000
_cell.angle_alpha   90.00
_cell.angle_beta   90.00
_cell.angle_gamma   90.00
#
_symmetry.space_group_name_H-M   'P 1'
#
loop_
_entity.id
_entity.type
_entity.pdbx_description
1 polymer ?
#
loop_
_entity_poly.entity_id
_entity_poly.type
_entity_poly.pdbx_seq_one_letter_code
_entity_poly.pdbx_strand_id
1 'polypeptide(L)'
;MTERKVYVLGRGGHDYSDAERFGKLVFLDIPNYARWDIDRLYRELEEGLADADKDDLFIVSHLASHCCVCTAILIEWFGRVNFLIYRKDKYEEHKLVVNPDVEA
;
A
#
# COMPACT_ATOMS: atom_id res chain seq x y z
N MET A 1 -21.19 0.65 4.27
CA MET A 1 -20.01 0.72 3.41
C MET A 1 -18.75 0.84 4.25
N THR A 2 -17.76 0.05 3.91
CA THR A 2 -16.49 0.09 4.61
C THR A 2 -15.67 1.28 4.10
N GLU A 3 -15.14 2.07 5.00
CA GLU A 3 -14.26 3.17 4.64
C GLU A 3 -12.97 2.62 4.02
N ARG A 4 -12.55 3.21 2.90
CA ARG A 4 -11.28 2.84 2.28
C ARG A 4 -10.13 3.18 3.20
N LYS A 5 -9.10 2.34 3.18
CA LYS A 5 -7.88 2.58 3.94
C LYS A 5 -6.75 2.94 2.98
N VAL A 6 -5.87 3.81 3.44
CA VAL A 6 -4.66 4.20 2.72
C VAL A 6 -3.47 3.75 3.58
N TYR A 7 -2.74 2.77 3.11
CA TYR A 7 -1.62 2.20 3.85
C TYR A 7 -0.34 2.99 3.62
N VAL A 8 0.30 3.39 4.70
CA VAL A 8 1.63 3.99 4.68
C VAL A 8 2.59 2.90 5.14
N LEU A 9 3.46 2.44 4.23
CA LEU A 9 4.23 1.22 4.43
C LEU A 9 5.41 1.37 5.39
N GLY A 10 5.95 2.57 5.52
CA GLY A 10 7.07 2.81 6.43
C GLY A 10 7.09 4.25 6.86
N ARG A 11 7.86 4.54 7.89
CA ARG A 11 7.97 5.90 8.39
C ARG A 11 8.84 6.75 7.49
N GLY A 12 8.40 7.98 7.25
CA GLY A 12 9.16 9.02 6.59
C GLY A 12 8.73 10.34 7.16
N GLY A 13 9.52 11.37 6.96
CA GLY A 13 9.19 12.71 7.44
C GLY A 13 8.23 13.46 6.55
N HIS A 14 7.36 12.73 5.83
CA HIS A 14 6.45 13.35 4.88
C HIS A 14 5.10 13.69 5.51
N ASP A 15 4.48 14.72 4.94
CA ASP A 15 3.11 15.08 5.29
C ASP A 15 2.17 14.30 4.38
N TYR A 16 1.41 13.39 4.96
CA TYR A 16 0.47 12.55 4.22
C TYR A 16 -0.95 13.10 4.24
N SER A 17 -1.15 14.31 4.73
CA SER A 17 -2.50 14.84 4.94
C SER A 17 -3.35 14.88 3.68
N ASP A 18 -2.76 15.16 2.51
CA ASP A 18 -3.51 15.16 1.26
C ASP A 18 -4.07 13.79 0.92
N ALA A 19 -3.41 12.72 1.37
CA ALA A 19 -3.89 11.37 1.10
C ALA A 19 -5.16 11.03 1.87
N GLU A 20 -5.48 11.77 2.93
CA GLU A 20 -6.69 11.52 3.72
C GLU A 20 -7.98 11.70 2.91
N ARG A 21 -7.95 12.44 1.83
CA ARG A 21 -9.12 12.59 0.96
C ARG A 21 -9.49 11.29 0.23
N PHE A 22 -8.59 10.32 0.22
CA PHE A 22 -8.84 9.01 -0.41
C PHE A 22 -9.28 7.94 0.57
N GLY A 23 -9.04 8.15 1.87
CA GLY A 23 -9.43 7.17 2.88
C GLY A 23 -8.67 7.38 4.18
N LYS A 24 -8.90 6.49 5.12
CA LYS A 24 -8.26 6.55 6.42
C LYS A 24 -6.81 6.07 6.34
N LEU A 25 -5.89 6.86 6.86
CA LEU A 25 -4.47 6.48 6.89
C LEU A 25 -4.22 5.37 7.91
N VAL A 26 -3.51 4.35 7.46
CA VAL A 26 -3.09 3.23 8.32
C VAL A 26 -1.57 3.11 8.21
N PHE A 27 -0.86 3.38 9.29
CA PHE A 27 0.60 3.35 9.32
C PHE A 27 1.07 1.97 9.74
N LEU A 28 1.82 1.28 8.87
CA LEU A 28 2.31 -0.05 9.17
C LEU A 28 3.64 -0.07 9.92
N ASP A 29 4.37 1.05 9.89
CA ASP A 29 5.61 1.22 10.66
C ASP A 29 6.67 0.16 10.37
N ILE A 30 6.76 -0.33 9.16
CA ILE A 30 7.75 -1.33 8.80
C ILE A 30 9.12 -0.66 8.69
N PRO A 31 10.13 -1.14 9.44
CA PRO A 31 11.44 -0.48 9.45
C PRO A 31 12.13 -0.45 8.08
N ASN A 32 12.90 0.61 7.83
CA ASN A 32 13.62 0.75 6.57
C ASN A 32 14.61 -0.38 6.33
N TYR A 33 15.25 -0.90 7.40
CA TYR A 33 16.23 -1.98 7.24
C TYR A 33 15.59 -3.29 6.76
N ALA A 34 14.28 -3.44 6.91
CA ALA A 34 13.58 -4.62 6.40
C ALA A 34 13.69 -4.75 4.89
N ARG A 35 14.03 -3.67 4.18
CA ARG A 35 14.21 -3.70 2.72
C ARG A 35 15.33 -4.64 2.26
N TRP A 36 16.23 -5.00 3.16
CA TRP A 36 17.34 -5.91 2.85
C TRP A 36 17.03 -7.36 3.22
N ASP A 37 15.91 -7.60 3.90
CA ASP A 37 15.48 -8.94 4.30
C ASP A 37 14.06 -9.15 3.75
N ILE A 38 14.00 -9.65 2.52
CA ILE A 38 12.75 -9.75 1.78
C ILE A 38 11.76 -10.71 2.43
N ASP A 39 12.24 -11.82 2.99
CA ASP A 39 11.34 -12.77 3.66
C ASP A 39 10.69 -12.15 4.89
N ARG A 40 11.44 -11.39 5.66
CA ARG A 40 10.91 -10.67 6.81
C ARG A 40 9.92 -9.58 6.38
N LEU A 41 10.30 -8.82 5.34
CA LEU A 41 9.46 -7.77 4.81
C LEU A 41 8.13 -8.34 4.33
N TYR A 42 8.16 -9.46 3.63
CA TYR A 42 6.95 -10.14 3.16
C TYR A 42 6.03 -10.50 4.34
N ARG A 43 6.60 -11.11 5.39
CA ARG A 43 5.81 -11.51 6.55
C ARG A 43 5.20 -10.31 7.28
N GLU A 44 5.98 -9.25 7.45
CA GLU A 44 5.48 -8.05 8.13
C GLU A 44 4.40 -7.35 7.31
N LEU A 45 4.55 -7.28 5.98
CA LEU A 45 3.53 -6.71 5.12
C LEU A 45 2.28 -7.58 5.06
N GLU A 46 2.43 -8.88 4.97
CA GLU A 46 1.29 -9.80 4.98
C GLU A 46 0.47 -9.64 6.25
N GLU A 47 1.13 -9.53 7.39
CA GLU A 47 0.46 -9.30 8.66
C GLU A 47 -0.20 -7.92 8.72
N GLY A 48 0.52 -6.89 8.28
CA GLY A 48 -0.01 -5.53 8.31
C GLY A 48 -1.18 -5.31 7.36
N LEU A 49 -1.23 -6.06 6.28
CA LEU A 49 -2.30 -5.96 5.27
C LEU A 49 -3.43 -6.96 5.50
N ALA A 50 -3.42 -7.70 6.62
CA ALA A 50 -4.39 -8.77 6.85
C ALA A 50 -5.85 -8.31 6.75
N ASP A 51 -6.12 -7.06 7.12
CA ASP A 51 -7.47 -6.50 7.07
C ASP A 51 -7.74 -5.69 5.79
N ALA A 52 -6.86 -5.78 4.81
CA ALA A 52 -7.02 -5.02 3.58
C ALA A 52 -8.20 -5.51 2.75
N ASP A 53 -8.83 -4.57 2.07
CA ASP A 53 -9.93 -4.83 1.14
C ASP A 53 -9.44 -4.51 -0.28
N LYS A 54 -10.13 -5.02 -1.27
CA LYS A 54 -9.76 -4.84 -2.69
C LYS A 54 -9.73 -3.37 -3.12
N ASP A 55 -10.47 -2.51 -2.43
CA ASP A 55 -10.55 -1.08 -2.78
C ASP A 55 -9.58 -0.21 -1.99
N ASP A 56 -8.84 -0.80 -1.05
CA ASP A 56 -7.86 -0.06 -0.28
C ASP A 56 -6.65 0.31 -1.14
N LEU A 57 -5.91 1.32 -0.68
CA LEU A 57 -4.78 1.86 -1.42
C LEU A 57 -3.51 1.82 -0.56
N PHE A 58 -2.36 1.91 -1.22
CA PHE A 58 -1.13 2.21 -0.49
C PHE A 58 -0.40 3.37 -1.16
N ILE A 59 0.43 4.06 -0.38
CA ILE A 59 1.20 5.19 -0.89
C ILE A 59 2.53 4.68 -1.42
N VAL A 60 2.81 4.98 -2.71
CA VAL A 60 4.11 4.68 -3.30
C VAL A 60 5.12 5.68 -2.74
N SER A 61 6.18 5.16 -2.15
CA SER A 61 7.21 5.97 -1.51
C SER A 61 8.58 5.59 -2.08
N HIS A 62 9.64 6.18 -1.51
CA HIS A 62 11.01 5.84 -1.89
C HIS A 62 11.43 4.44 -1.39
N LEU A 63 10.61 3.78 -0.60
CA LEU A 63 10.89 2.43 -0.09
C LEU A 63 10.52 1.40 -1.16
N ALA A 64 11.40 1.26 -2.16
CA ALA A 64 11.12 0.45 -3.34
C ALA A 64 10.77 -1.02 -3.00
N SER A 65 11.56 -1.65 -2.12
CA SER A 65 11.28 -3.04 -1.74
C SER A 65 9.93 -3.19 -1.07
N HIS A 66 9.57 -2.27 -0.18
CA HIS A 66 8.28 -2.26 0.47
C HIS A 66 7.14 -2.17 -0.55
N CYS A 67 7.27 -1.27 -1.51
CA CYS A 67 6.26 -1.09 -2.54
C CYS A 67 6.13 -2.31 -3.44
N CYS A 68 7.25 -2.91 -3.83
CA CYS A 68 7.24 -4.11 -4.67
C CYS A 68 6.55 -5.28 -3.98
N VAL A 69 6.90 -5.53 -2.73
CA VAL A 69 6.33 -6.66 -1.99
C VAL A 69 4.85 -6.42 -1.69
N CYS A 70 4.47 -5.20 -1.32
CA CYS A 70 3.08 -4.83 -1.10
C CYS A 70 2.24 -5.06 -2.36
N THR A 71 2.76 -4.63 -3.51
CA THR A 71 2.09 -4.82 -4.80
C THR A 71 1.87 -6.30 -5.08
N ALA A 72 2.90 -7.12 -4.88
CA ALA A 72 2.81 -8.55 -5.12
C ALA A 72 1.73 -9.21 -4.26
N ILE A 73 1.68 -8.83 -2.98
CA ILE A 73 0.68 -9.37 -2.05
C ILE A 73 -0.74 -9.01 -2.50
N LEU A 74 -0.98 -7.75 -2.79
CA LEU A 74 -2.32 -7.28 -3.14
C LEU A 74 -2.78 -7.85 -4.47
N ILE A 75 -1.88 -7.99 -5.45
CA ILE A 75 -2.20 -8.63 -6.73
C ILE A 75 -2.57 -10.11 -6.52
N GLU A 76 -1.81 -10.81 -5.68
CA GLU A 76 -2.11 -12.20 -5.38
C GLU A 76 -3.47 -12.36 -4.71
N TRP A 77 -3.79 -11.49 -3.75
CA TRP A 77 -5.04 -11.61 -3.00
C TRP A 77 -6.26 -11.13 -3.77
N PHE A 78 -6.13 -10.05 -4.54
CA PHE A 78 -7.29 -9.36 -5.13
C PHE A 78 -7.24 -9.26 -6.65
N GLY A 79 -6.14 -9.67 -7.28
CA GLY A 79 -5.98 -9.54 -8.72
C GLY A 79 -5.79 -8.10 -9.19
N ARG A 80 -5.72 -7.16 -8.27
CA ARG A 80 -5.60 -5.73 -8.55
C ARG A 80 -4.93 -5.02 -7.40
N VAL A 81 -4.40 -3.84 -7.70
CA VAL A 81 -3.81 -2.98 -6.68
C VAL A 81 -4.16 -1.53 -6.99
N ASN A 82 -4.53 -0.78 -5.95
CA ASN A 82 -4.74 0.66 -6.04
C ASN A 82 -3.64 1.35 -5.26
N PHE A 83 -3.11 2.42 -5.81
CA PHE A 83 -2.01 3.11 -5.14
C PHE A 83 -2.05 4.60 -5.40
N LEU A 84 -1.40 5.35 -4.52
CA LEU A 84 -1.31 6.80 -4.63
C LEU A 84 0.12 7.19 -4.97
N ILE A 85 0.27 8.05 -5.96
CA ILE A 85 1.56 8.63 -6.34
C ILE A 85 1.49 10.13 -6.07
N TYR A 86 2.50 10.66 -5.36
CA TYR A 86 2.59 12.09 -5.09
C TYR A 86 3.19 12.79 -6.31
N ARG A 87 2.45 13.71 -6.89
CA ARG A 87 2.90 14.45 -8.04
C ARG A 87 2.29 15.85 -8.05
N LYS A 88 3.12 16.86 -8.30
CA LYS A 88 2.64 18.26 -8.39
C LYS A 88 1.86 18.68 -7.13
N ASP A 89 2.44 18.39 -5.98
CA ASP A 89 1.95 18.79 -4.66
C ASP A 89 0.66 18.12 -4.21
N LYS A 90 0.27 17.02 -4.86
CA LYS A 90 -0.89 16.25 -4.43
C LYS A 90 -0.74 14.78 -4.79
N TYR A 91 -1.55 13.95 -4.13
CA TYR A 91 -1.61 12.52 -4.43
C TYR A 91 -2.60 12.27 -5.56
N GLU A 92 -2.23 11.35 -6.45
CA GLU A 92 -3.09 10.90 -7.53
C GLU A 92 -3.33 9.40 -7.38
N GLU A 93 -4.58 8.98 -7.55
CA GLU A 93 -4.93 7.56 -7.46
C GLU A 93 -4.68 6.86 -8.79
N HIS A 94 -4.08 5.68 -8.72
CA HIS A 94 -3.87 4.81 -9.87
C HIS A 94 -4.36 3.41 -9.55
N LYS A 95 -4.77 2.69 -10.57
CA LYS A 95 -5.26 1.32 -10.42
C LYS A 95 -4.59 0.43 -11.47
N LEU A 96 -4.09 -0.72 -11.02
CA LEU A 96 -3.57 -1.75 -11.91
C LEU A 96 -4.39 -3.01 -11.70
N VAL A 97 -5.08 -3.46 -12.76
CA VAL A 97 -5.85 -4.69 -12.72
C VAL A 97 -5.09 -5.73 -13.53
N VAL A 98 -4.67 -6.80 -12.86
CA VAL A 98 -3.89 -7.88 -13.48
C VAL A 98 -4.78 -9.08 -13.75
N ASN A 99 -5.63 -9.44 -12.79
CA ASN A 99 -6.55 -10.56 -12.94
C ASN A 99 -7.95 -10.12 -12.52
N PRO A 100 -8.79 -9.67 -13.48
CA PRO A 100 -10.12 -9.15 -13.14
C PRO A 100 -11.08 -10.24 -12.64
N ASP A 101 -10.73 -11.52 -12.84
CA ASP A 101 -11.59 -12.63 -12.44
C ASP A 101 -11.40 -13.04 -10.98
N VAL A 102 -10.44 -12.48 -10.28
CA VAL A 102 -10.29 -12.75 -8.85
C VAL A 102 -11.43 -12.09 -8.11
N GLU A 103 -12.15 -12.87 -7.32
CA GLU A 103 -13.21 -12.37 -6.45
C GLU A 103 -12.62 -12.12 -5.06
N ALA A 104 -12.85 -10.94 -4.56
CA ALA A 104 -12.33 -10.56 -3.26
C ALA A 104 -13.38 -10.74 -2.18
#